data_74c25006164cd528a8b402b69d0f2058
#
_entry.id   74c25006164cd528a8b402b69d0f2058
#
_cell.length_a   1.000
_cell.length_b   1.000
_cell.length_c   1.000
_cell.angle_alpha   90.00
_cell.angle_beta   90.00
_cell.angle_gamma   90.00
#
_symmetry.space_group_name_H-M   'P 1'
#
loop_
_entity.id
_entity.type
_entity.pdbx_description
1 polymer ?
#
loop_
_entity_poly.entity_id
_entity_poly.type
_entity_poly.pdbx_seq_one_letter_code
_entity_poly.pdbx_strand_id
1 'polypeptide(L)'
;MTIWKKPRQQTPTDFIRRRERYVDVLLDLQERGELPVRIVHNDTKINNVMLDRETDKAVCVIDLDTVMPGSVLYDFGDMVRTMTSPAAEDEENLDKTFLRMPMFEAVVKGYLEASREFITPQEVSKLAFSGLLITMETGIRFL
;
A
#
# COMPACT_ATOMS: atom_id res chain seq x y z
N MET A 1 -13.14 35.07 26.08
CA MET A 1 -12.34 33.89 26.59
C MET A 1 -12.83 32.66 25.82
N THR A 2 -12.21 32.38 24.68
CA THR A 2 -12.67 31.33 23.76
C THR A 2 -12.11 29.98 24.24
N ILE A 3 -13.00 29.16 24.79
CA ILE A 3 -12.64 27.79 25.25
C ILE A 3 -12.42 26.95 24.01
N TRP A 4 -11.15 26.70 23.64
CA TRP A 4 -10.78 25.71 22.63
C TRP A 4 -11.20 24.32 23.15
N LYS A 5 -12.36 23.84 22.68
CA LYS A 5 -12.71 22.42 22.86
C LYS A 5 -11.69 21.61 22.08
N LYS A 6 -10.87 20.82 22.77
CA LYS A 6 -10.04 19.78 22.11
C LYS A 6 -10.94 19.00 21.16
N PRO A 7 -10.53 18.76 19.89
CA PRO A 7 -11.31 17.89 19.02
C PRO A 7 -11.52 16.57 19.75
N ARG A 8 -12.73 16.00 19.69
CA ARG A 8 -13.02 14.68 20.21
C ARG A 8 -11.96 13.73 19.65
N GLN A 9 -11.23 13.03 20.49
CA GLN A 9 -10.34 11.98 20.04
C GLN A 9 -11.18 11.01 19.18
N GLN A 10 -10.84 10.92 17.93
CA GLN A 10 -11.52 10.04 16.99
C GLN A 10 -11.16 8.61 17.38
N THR A 11 -12.16 7.79 17.67
CA THR A 11 -11.90 6.39 17.97
C THR A 11 -11.44 5.67 16.68
N PRO A 12 -10.65 4.58 16.78
CA PRO A 12 -10.31 3.76 15.61
C PRO A 12 -11.54 3.32 14.82
N THR A 13 -12.62 2.95 15.51
CA THR A 13 -13.91 2.59 14.89
C THR A 13 -14.52 3.74 14.08
N ASP A 14 -14.49 4.98 14.59
CA ASP A 14 -14.98 6.14 13.85
C ASP A 14 -14.13 6.44 12.62
N PHE A 15 -12.82 6.21 12.72
CA PHE A 15 -11.89 6.35 11.61
C PHE A 15 -12.24 5.38 10.47
N ILE A 16 -12.47 4.11 10.79
CA ILE A 16 -12.84 3.05 9.82
C ILE A 16 -14.19 3.36 9.18
N ARG A 17 -15.25 3.62 9.98
CA ARG A 17 -16.60 3.90 9.48
C ARG A 17 -16.65 5.03 8.45
N ARG A 18 -15.86 6.08 8.66
CA ARG A 18 -15.79 7.20 7.70
C ARG A 18 -15.14 6.81 6.37
N ARG A 19 -14.44 5.68 6.32
CA ARG A 19 -13.69 5.20 5.16
C ARG A 19 -14.26 3.91 4.57
N GLU A 20 -15.34 3.39 5.10
CA GLU A 20 -16.06 2.22 4.61
C GLU A 20 -16.28 2.28 3.09
N ARG A 21 -16.61 3.45 2.56
CA ARG A 21 -16.77 3.70 1.12
C ARG A 21 -15.53 3.40 0.25
N TYR A 22 -14.36 3.20 0.85
CA TYR A 22 -13.14 2.88 0.11
C TYR A 22 -12.95 1.38 -0.09
N VAL A 23 -13.60 0.56 0.74
CA VAL A 23 -13.39 -0.89 0.77
C VAL A 23 -13.74 -1.54 -0.57
N ASP A 24 -14.87 -1.16 -1.14
CA ASP A 24 -15.40 -1.80 -2.34
C ASP A 24 -14.85 -1.21 -3.66
N VAL A 25 -14.10 -0.09 -3.60
CA VAL A 25 -13.68 0.65 -4.81
C VAL A 25 -12.93 -0.22 -5.82
N LEU A 26 -11.98 -1.04 -5.38
CA LEU A 26 -11.21 -1.91 -6.27
C LEU A 26 -12.00 -3.15 -6.65
N LEU A 27 -12.79 -3.71 -5.73
CA LEU A 27 -13.65 -4.86 -5.97
C LEU A 27 -14.72 -4.53 -7.02
N ASP A 28 -15.40 -3.40 -6.90
CA ASP A 28 -16.38 -2.92 -7.88
C ASP A 28 -15.77 -2.78 -9.28
N LEU A 29 -14.54 -2.28 -9.36
CA LEU A 29 -13.84 -2.15 -10.64
C LEU A 29 -13.46 -3.51 -11.23
N GLN A 30 -13.09 -4.48 -10.40
CA GLN A 30 -12.83 -5.85 -10.85
C GLN A 30 -14.10 -6.54 -11.31
N GLU A 31 -15.21 -6.43 -10.57
CA GLU A 31 -16.50 -6.99 -10.95
C GLU A 31 -17.03 -6.44 -12.27
N ARG A 32 -16.75 -5.16 -12.56
CA ARG A 32 -17.09 -4.55 -13.85
C ARG A 32 -16.09 -4.88 -14.97
N GLY A 33 -15.05 -5.65 -14.69
CA GLY A 33 -14.02 -6.01 -15.67
C GLY A 33 -13.09 -4.85 -16.06
N GLU A 34 -13.07 -3.77 -15.27
CA GLU A 34 -12.22 -2.60 -15.50
C GLU A 34 -10.80 -2.77 -14.96
N LEU A 35 -10.61 -3.67 -14.00
CA LEU A 35 -9.30 -4.08 -13.48
C LEU A 35 -9.05 -5.55 -13.81
N PRO A 36 -7.96 -5.89 -14.51
CA PRO A 36 -7.62 -7.27 -14.81
C PRO A 36 -7.18 -8.03 -13.55
N VAL A 37 -7.48 -9.33 -13.52
CA VAL A 37 -6.89 -10.26 -12.55
C VAL A 37 -5.53 -10.72 -13.09
N ARG A 38 -4.51 -10.65 -12.24
CA ARG A 38 -3.14 -11.05 -12.55
C ARG A 38 -2.61 -12.00 -11.49
N ILE A 39 -1.42 -12.56 -11.69
CA ILE A 39 -0.70 -13.23 -10.61
C ILE A 39 0.04 -12.17 -9.81
N VAL A 40 -0.21 -12.12 -8.52
CA VAL A 40 0.33 -11.13 -7.58
C VAL A 40 0.98 -11.82 -6.39
N HIS A 41 1.87 -11.12 -5.72
CA HIS A 41 2.63 -11.65 -4.59
C HIS A 41 1.85 -11.56 -3.26
N ASN A 42 1.10 -10.48 -3.06
CA ASN A 42 0.29 -10.14 -1.87
C ASN A 42 1.08 -9.94 -0.54
N ASP A 43 2.42 -9.88 -0.60
CA ASP A 43 3.28 -9.52 0.53
C ASP A 43 4.59 -8.90 0.00
N THR A 44 4.45 -7.77 -0.69
CA THR A 44 5.54 -7.11 -1.43
C THR A 44 6.41 -6.18 -0.58
N LYS A 45 6.52 -6.47 0.71
CA LYS A 45 7.43 -5.74 1.60
C LYS A 45 8.90 -5.91 1.17
N ILE A 46 9.72 -4.89 1.44
CA ILE A 46 11.14 -4.89 1.06
C ILE A 46 11.91 -6.08 1.65
N ASN A 47 11.48 -6.61 2.79
CA ASN A 47 12.11 -7.75 3.45
C ASN A 47 12.00 -9.05 2.61
N ASN A 48 11.07 -9.11 1.66
CA ASN A 48 10.91 -10.23 0.74
C ASN A 48 11.72 -10.06 -0.56
N VAL A 49 12.58 -9.04 -0.63
CA VAL A 49 13.52 -8.82 -1.74
C VAL A 49 14.95 -9.03 -1.25
N MET A 50 15.65 -9.99 -1.84
CA MET A 50 17.07 -10.18 -1.58
C MET A 50 17.88 -9.20 -2.42
N LEU A 51 18.79 -8.49 -1.77
CA LEU A 51 19.71 -7.55 -2.42
C LEU A 51 21.14 -8.10 -2.38
N ASP A 52 21.87 -7.90 -3.46
CA ASP A 52 23.29 -8.15 -3.50
C ASP A 52 24.05 -7.15 -2.63
N ARG A 53 24.92 -7.63 -1.77
CA ARG A 53 25.60 -6.79 -0.75
C ARG A 53 26.59 -5.76 -1.32
N GLU A 54 27.13 -6.05 -2.51
CA GLU A 54 28.17 -5.20 -3.11
C GLU A 54 27.58 -4.17 -4.06
N THR A 55 26.46 -4.53 -4.71
CA THR A 55 25.89 -3.73 -5.79
C THR A 55 24.53 -3.09 -5.45
N ASP A 56 23.94 -3.47 -4.30
CA ASP A 56 22.57 -3.09 -3.87
C ASP A 56 21.49 -3.44 -4.90
N LYS A 57 21.78 -4.35 -5.83
CA LYS A 57 20.81 -4.78 -6.85
C LYS A 57 19.93 -5.89 -6.31
N ALA A 58 18.65 -5.86 -6.70
CA ALA A 58 17.74 -6.95 -6.43
C ALA A 58 18.19 -8.23 -7.14
N VAL A 59 18.22 -9.34 -6.39
CA VAL A 59 18.64 -10.67 -6.85
C VAL A 59 17.43 -11.56 -7.08
N CYS A 60 16.54 -11.63 -6.10
CA CYS A 60 15.31 -12.40 -6.19
C CYS A 60 14.26 -11.93 -5.19
N VAL A 61 13.03 -12.35 -5.42
CA VAL A 61 11.90 -12.22 -4.49
C VAL A 61 11.69 -13.56 -3.80
N ILE A 62 11.40 -13.54 -2.51
CA ILE A 62 11.20 -14.71 -1.65
C ILE A 62 9.83 -14.65 -0.98
N ASP A 63 9.47 -15.69 -0.20
CA ASP A 63 8.20 -15.77 0.54
C ASP A 63 6.98 -15.80 -0.40
N LEU A 64 6.98 -16.81 -1.28
CA LEU A 64 5.98 -16.93 -2.36
C LEU A 64 4.67 -17.61 -1.92
N ASP A 65 4.47 -17.84 -0.63
CA ASP A 65 3.31 -18.57 -0.08
C ASP A 65 1.98 -17.86 -0.35
N THR A 66 2.02 -16.54 -0.55
CA THR A 66 0.86 -15.68 -0.80
C THR A 66 0.59 -15.42 -2.27
N VAL A 67 1.40 -16.00 -3.18
CA VAL A 67 1.24 -15.80 -4.64
C VAL A 67 -0.06 -16.44 -5.12
N MET A 68 -0.95 -15.61 -5.68
CA MET A 68 -2.26 -16.05 -6.16
C MET A 68 -2.82 -15.08 -7.22
N PRO A 69 -3.92 -15.43 -7.91
CA PRO A 69 -4.66 -14.48 -8.72
C PRO A 69 -5.19 -13.31 -7.88
N GLY A 70 -4.98 -12.07 -8.35
CA GLY A 70 -5.40 -10.86 -7.65
C GLY A 70 -5.16 -9.59 -8.46
N SER A 71 -5.19 -8.44 -7.78
CA SER A 71 -4.91 -7.14 -8.39
C SER A 71 -3.48 -6.68 -8.07
N VAL A 72 -2.76 -6.24 -9.08
CA VAL A 72 -1.42 -5.61 -8.89
C VAL A 72 -1.48 -4.36 -8.00
N LEU A 73 -2.66 -3.80 -7.79
CA LEU A 73 -2.87 -2.67 -6.90
C LEU A 73 -2.65 -3.04 -5.43
N TYR A 74 -2.91 -4.29 -5.05
CA TYR A 74 -2.60 -4.77 -3.69
C TYR A 74 -1.08 -4.85 -3.48
N ASP A 75 -0.35 -5.40 -4.44
CA ASP A 75 1.12 -5.43 -4.39
C ASP A 75 1.70 -4.02 -4.31
N PHE A 76 1.26 -3.12 -5.19
CA PHE A 76 1.73 -1.73 -5.16
C PHE A 76 1.37 -1.02 -3.85
N GLY A 77 0.17 -1.23 -3.33
CA GLY A 77 -0.28 -0.66 -2.06
C GLY A 77 0.58 -1.11 -0.89
N ASP A 78 0.98 -2.38 -0.86
CA ASP A 78 1.86 -2.93 0.16
C ASP A 78 3.30 -2.41 0.05
N MET A 79 3.83 -2.27 -1.17
CA MET A 79 5.10 -1.56 -1.40
C MET A 79 5.06 -0.13 -0.85
N VAL A 80 3.99 0.63 -1.11
CA VAL A 80 3.85 1.99 -0.58
C VAL A 80 3.85 1.96 0.94
N ARG A 81 3.06 1.12 1.55
CA ARG A 81 2.95 1.00 3.01
C ARG A 81 4.29 0.70 3.66
N THR A 82 5.03 -0.27 3.15
CA THR A 82 6.25 -0.78 3.77
C THR A 82 7.52 -0.02 3.42
N MET A 83 7.63 0.50 2.21
CA MET A 83 8.86 1.15 1.73
C MET A 83 8.89 2.66 1.97
N THR A 84 7.72 3.31 2.13
CA THR A 84 7.66 4.76 2.22
C THR A 84 7.64 5.30 3.65
N SER A 85 7.32 4.49 4.65
CA SER A 85 7.42 4.86 6.06
C SER A 85 8.84 4.59 6.60
N PRO A 86 9.39 5.44 7.47
CA PRO A 86 10.62 5.13 8.20
C PRO A 86 10.37 4.21 9.41
N ALA A 87 9.12 4.07 9.83
CA ALA A 87 8.73 3.31 11.00
C ALA A 87 8.62 1.81 10.71
N ALA A 88 8.91 0.97 11.69
CA ALA A 88 8.57 -0.44 11.65
C ALA A 88 7.04 -0.65 11.73
N GLU A 89 6.56 -1.83 11.37
CA GLU A 89 5.11 -2.12 11.37
C GLU A 89 4.47 -2.05 12.76
N ASP A 90 5.25 -2.33 13.81
CA ASP A 90 4.85 -2.34 15.21
C ASP A 90 5.25 -1.06 15.97
N GLU A 91 5.58 0.02 15.27
CA GLU A 91 5.95 1.30 15.90
C GLU A 91 4.74 1.93 16.59
N GLU A 92 4.82 2.08 17.90
CA GLU A 92 3.78 2.68 18.73
C GLU A 92 3.76 4.22 18.69
N ASN A 93 4.90 4.83 18.36
CA ASN A 93 5.00 6.27 18.29
C ASN A 93 4.57 6.79 16.92
N LEU A 94 3.33 7.30 16.83
CA LEU A 94 2.73 7.81 15.61
C LEU A 94 3.49 9.00 14.99
N ASP A 95 4.27 9.75 15.76
CA ASP A 95 5.08 10.86 15.23
C ASP A 95 6.22 10.36 14.31
N LYS A 96 6.59 9.09 14.42
CA LYS A 96 7.57 8.45 13.54
C LYS A 96 6.94 7.84 12.29
N THR A 97 5.62 7.72 12.24
CA THR A 97 4.88 7.10 11.14
C THR A 97 4.41 8.16 10.16
N PHE A 98 5.14 8.34 9.07
CA PHE A 98 4.81 9.33 8.04
C PHE A 98 5.29 8.89 6.66
N LEU A 99 4.64 9.42 5.62
CA LEU A 99 5.01 9.18 4.24
C LEU A 99 6.23 10.02 3.84
N ARG A 100 7.31 9.36 3.39
CA ARG A 100 8.47 10.01 2.79
C ARG A 100 8.24 10.18 1.29
N MET A 101 7.90 11.39 0.86
CA MET A 101 7.61 11.68 -0.56
C MET A 101 8.69 11.23 -1.54
N PRO A 102 10.01 11.46 -1.30
CA PRO A 102 11.04 10.98 -2.22
C PRO A 102 11.03 9.45 -2.39
N MET A 103 10.70 8.70 -1.33
CA MET A 103 10.60 7.24 -1.40
C MET A 103 9.34 6.82 -2.18
N PHE A 104 8.22 7.50 -1.96
CA PHE A 104 7.00 7.26 -2.73
C PHE A 104 7.22 7.51 -4.23
N GLU A 105 7.86 8.62 -4.60
CA GLU A 105 8.20 8.93 -5.99
C GLU A 105 9.13 7.87 -6.60
N ALA A 106 10.11 7.37 -5.85
CA ALA A 106 11.01 6.30 -6.31
C ALA A 106 10.25 4.98 -6.54
N VAL A 107 9.35 4.60 -5.62
CA VAL A 107 8.51 3.40 -5.76
C VAL A 107 7.60 3.52 -6.99
N VAL A 108 6.91 4.66 -7.15
CA VAL A 108 6.04 4.91 -8.32
C VAL A 108 6.84 4.81 -9.62
N LYS A 109 7.99 5.50 -9.68
CA LYS A 109 8.84 5.50 -10.88
C LYS A 109 9.31 4.10 -11.23
N GLY A 110 9.89 3.37 -10.28
CA GLY A 110 10.40 2.01 -10.52
C GLY A 110 9.29 1.05 -10.92
N TYR A 111 8.14 1.14 -10.26
CA TYR A 111 6.99 0.30 -10.57
C TYR A 111 6.43 0.56 -11.97
N LEU A 112 6.22 1.82 -12.36
CA LEU A 112 5.73 2.18 -13.68
C LEU A 112 6.73 1.82 -14.78
N GLU A 113 8.02 1.94 -14.54
CA GLU A 113 9.06 1.54 -15.49
C GLU A 113 9.03 0.01 -15.71
N ALA A 114 8.95 -0.77 -14.63
CA ALA A 114 8.93 -2.23 -14.70
C ALA A 114 7.62 -2.79 -15.27
N SER A 115 6.49 -2.14 -15.01
CA SER A 115 5.15 -2.61 -15.39
C SER A 115 4.63 -2.05 -16.72
N ARG A 116 5.38 -1.16 -17.38
CA ARG A 116 4.95 -0.39 -18.58
C ARG A 116 4.33 -1.22 -19.70
N GLU A 117 4.72 -2.49 -19.83
CA GLU A 117 4.26 -3.36 -20.92
C GLU A 117 2.89 -3.99 -20.65
N PHE A 118 2.44 -3.98 -19.41
CA PHE A 118 1.20 -4.67 -19.04
C PHE A 118 0.21 -3.82 -18.23
N ILE A 119 0.68 -2.78 -17.54
CA ILE A 119 -0.19 -1.97 -16.68
C ILE A 119 -1.19 -1.16 -17.50
N THR A 120 -2.46 -1.19 -17.11
CA THR A 120 -3.51 -0.44 -17.79
C THR A 120 -3.62 0.99 -17.26
N PRO A 121 -4.16 1.95 -18.04
CA PRO A 121 -4.44 3.30 -17.56
C PRO A 121 -5.35 3.33 -16.33
N GLN A 122 -6.28 2.38 -16.22
CA GLN A 122 -7.17 2.25 -15.07
C GLN A 122 -6.39 1.84 -13.82
N GLU A 123 -5.49 0.87 -13.92
CA GLU A 123 -4.60 0.49 -12.81
C GLU A 123 -3.72 1.66 -12.38
N VAL A 124 -3.09 2.37 -13.34
CA VAL A 124 -2.29 3.57 -13.04
C VAL A 124 -3.09 4.62 -12.26
N SER A 125 -4.33 4.86 -12.65
CA SER A 125 -5.22 5.85 -11.98
C SER A 125 -5.51 5.51 -10.52
N LYS A 126 -5.29 4.26 -10.11
CA LYS A 126 -5.59 3.73 -8.77
C LYS A 126 -4.35 3.47 -7.90
N LEU A 127 -3.13 3.64 -8.42
CA LEU A 127 -1.91 3.36 -7.67
C LEU A 127 -1.85 4.12 -6.33
N ALA A 128 -2.05 5.43 -6.33
CA ALA A 128 -2.02 6.21 -5.09
C ALA A 128 -3.14 5.81 -4.12
N PHE A 129 -4.32 5.48 -4.65
CA PHE A 129 -5.44 5.00 -3.85
C PHE A 129 -5.15 3.64 -3.20
N SER A 130 -4.47 2.74 -3.89
CA SER A 130 -4.14 1.42 -3.34
C SER A 130 -3.21 1.51 -2.13
N GLY A 131 -2.25 2.45 -2.12
CA GLY A 131 -1.42 2.72 -0.95
C GLY A 131 -2.25 3.11 0.28
N LEU A 132 -3.26 3.97 0.09
CA LEU A 132 -4.20 4.34 1.14
C LEU A 132 -5.03 3.14 1.61
N LEU A 133 -5.57 2.35 0.67
CA LEU A 133 -6.44 1.21 0.96
C LEU A 133 -5.71 0.12 1.75
N ILE A 134 -4.53 -0.31 1.30
CA ILE A 134 -3.76 -1.37 1.96
C ILE A 134 -3.25 -0.90 3.33
N THR A 135 -2.86 0.36 3.49
CA THR A 135 -2.51 0.92 4.80
C THR A 135 -3.71 0.89 5.75
N MET A 136 -4.91 1.21 5.27
CA MET A 136 -6.13 1.14 6.06
C MET A 136 -6.49 -0.30 6.43
N GLU A 137 -6.43 -1.23 5.48
CA GLU A 137 -6.72 -2.66 5.71
C GLU A 137 -5.78 -3.24 6.77
N THR A 138 -4.47 -2.99 6.64
CA THR A 138 -3.48 -3.44 7.62
C THR A 138 -3.76 -2.83 8.98
N GLY A 139 -4.06 -1.53 9.05
CA GLY A 139 -4.44 -0.86 10.30
C GLY A 139 -5.67 -1.46 10.98
N ILE A 140 -6.65 -1.96 10.22
CA ILE A 140 -7.82 -2.68 10.77
C ILE A 140 -7.41 -4.01 11.39
N ARG A 141 -6.44 -4.70 10.81
CA ARG A 141 -5.96 -6.01 11.30
C ARG A 141 -5.21 -5.91 12.64
N PHE A 142 -4.71 -4.73 13.00
CA PHE A 142 -4.03 -4.45 14.27
C PHE A 142 -4.95 -3.84 15.35
N LEU A 143 -6.25 -3.69 15.11
CA LEU A 143 -7.24 -3.19 16.08
C LEU A 143 -7.92 -4.32 16.85
#